data_570ccb4af72ff5365089fd7cf3f35591
#
_entry.id   570ccb4af72ff5365089fd7cf3f35591
#
_cell.length_a   1.000
_cell.length_b   1.000
_cell.length_c   1.000
_cell.angle_alpha   90.00
_cell.angle_beta   90.00
_cell.angle_gamma   90.00
#
_symmetry.space_group_name_H-M   'P 1'
#
loop_
_entity.id
_entity.type
_entity.pdbx_description
1 polymer ?
#
loop_
_entity_poly.entity_id
_entity_poly.type
_entity_poly.pdbx_seq_one_letter_code
_entity_poly.pdbx_strand_id
1 'polypeptide(L)'
;MYDWVVSFDLNSLYPHLIMQFNVSPETLMEERHPTVSVDKILNQELTFEMYSDYAVCANGAMYRKDVRGFLPELMEKIYEDRTIYKKKMLVAKQQYEKKKTKELEKEIARCNNIQMARKIQLNSAYGAIGNQYFRYYKLANAEAITLSGQVAIRWIENKMNGYLNNLLKTKEVDYVIASDTDSIYLNMGPLVETIFKGREKTTESIVSFLDKVCKVELEKYIESCYQELADYVNAYDQKMQMKRENIAERGIWTAKKRYILNVWDSEGVRYEEPKLKIMGIEAIKSSTPAPCRKMIKDALKLMMNGTEEQVISFIDKCREEFKSLPPEQIAFPRTASDIRKYHSSSNIYASKTPIQVRGALLFNHYIKEKKLTNKYSLINNGEKVKYIFLKKPNIIQENVISFIQDFPKELGLDKYIDYELQFEKSFIDPLKSILDTIGWNIEKTINLEMFFS
;
A
#
# COMPACT_ATOMS: atom_id res chain seq x y z
N MET A 1 0.41 -11.34 -14.08
CA MET A 1 1.44 -10.33 -14.39
C MET A 1 0.96 -9.51 -15.57
N TYR A 2 1.17 -8.19 -15.55
CA TYR A 2 0.75 -7.25 -16.58
C TYR A 2 1.96 -6.46 -17.05
N ASP A 3 2.06 -6.25 -18.36
CA ASP A 3 3.09 -5.40 -18.96
C ASP A 3 2.52 -4.00 -19.20
N TRP A 4 3.35 -2.99 -19.02
CA TRP A 4 3.02 -1.57 -19.19
C TRP A 4 1.79 -1.12 -18.40
N VAL A 5 1.99 -1.00 -17.10
CA VAL A 5 0.96 -0.51 -16.18
C VAL A 5 1.16 0.97 -15.90
N VAL A 6 0.09 1.72 -16.01
CA VAL A 6 0.05 3.14 -15.60
C VAL A 6 -0.90 3.30 -14.43
N SER A 7 -0.47 4.00 -13.38
CA SER A 7 -1.34 4.35 -12.27
C SER A 7 -1.69 5.83 -12.26
N PHE A 8 -2.95 6.10 -11.91
CA PHE A 8 -3.47 7.43 -11.63
C PHE A 8 -3.94 7.51 -10.19
N ASP A 9 -3.72 8.65 -9.54
CA ASP A 9 -4.05 8.89 -8.14
C ASP A 9 -4.83 10.19 -7.99
N LEU A 10 -5.90 10.15 -7.18
CA LEU A 10 -6.66 11.33 -6.81
C LEU A 10 -5.90 12.17 -5.79
N ASN A 11 -5.71 13.42 -6.11
CA ASN A 11 -5.01 14.34 -5.23
C ASN A 11 -5.76 14.55 -3.90
N SER A 12 -5.31 13.90 -2.81
CA SER A 12 -5.89 14.08 -1.47
C SER A 12 -7.42 13.94 -1.47
N LEU A 13 -7.95 12.78 -1.86
CA LEU A 13 -9.37 12.51 -2.12
C LEU A 13 -10.31 13.12 -1.06
N TYR A 14 -10.17 12.80 0.21
CA TYR A 14 -11.11 13.26 1.24
C TYR A 14 -11.12 14.79 1.45
N PRO A 15 -9.98 15.48 1.52
CA PRO A 15 -9.95 16.95 1.50
C PRO A 15 -10.64 17.57 0.28
N HIS A 16 -10.44 16.99 -0.91
CA HIS A 16 -11.07 17.50 -2.11
C HIS A 16 -12.58 17.25 -2.14
N LEU A 17 -13.06 16.14 -1.60
CA LEU A 17 -14.50 15.91 -1.40
C LEU A 17 -15.11 16.92 -0.41
N ILE A 18 -14.39 17.25 0.67
CA ILE A 18 -14.83 18.31 1.59
C ILE A 18 -14.99 19.63 0.84
N MET A 19 -14.04 20.00 -0.01
CA MET A 19 -14.10 21.23 -0.82
C MET A 19 -15.18 21.15 -1.91
N GLN A 20 -15.30 20.03 -2.62
CA GLN A 20 -16.22 19.83 -3.74
C GLN A 20 -17.68 19.90 -3.33
N PHE A 21 -18.03 19.32 -2.20
CA PHE A 21 -19.41 19.29 -1.71
C PHE A 21 -19.68 20.34 -0.62
N ASN A 22 -18.70 21.21 -0.32
CA ASN A 22 -18.83 22.22 0.73
C ASN A 22 -19.15 21.61 2.10
N VAL A 23 -18.53 20.48 2.44
CA VAL A 23 -18.82 19.71 3.68
C VAL A 23 -18.32 20.43 4.90
N SER A 24 -19.23 20.99 5.69
CA SER A 24 -18.94 21.70 6.94
C SER A 24 -20.16 21.65 7.86
N PRO A 25 -20.00 21.76 9.20
CA PRO A 25 -21.15 21.70 10.11
C PRO A 25 -22.21 22.76 9.85
N GLU A 26 -21.79 23.97 9.46
CA GLU A 26 -22.68 25.12 9.23
C GLU A 26 -23.36 25.11 7.85
N THR A 27 -22.86 24.31 6.92
CA THR A 27 -23.43 24.16 5.57
C THR A 27 -24.33 22.94 5.44
N LEU A 28 -24.26 22.00 6.40
CA LEU A 28 -25.06 20.77 6.40
C LEU A 28 -26.52 21.09 6.66
N MET A 29 -27.41 20.60 5.79
CA MET A 29 -28.87 20.67 5.96
C MET A 29 -29.34 19.59 6.93
N GLU A 30 -30.44 19.86 7.65
CA GLU A 30 -31.09 18.86 8.52
C GLU A 30 -31.79 17.78 7.68
N GLU A 31 -32.38 18.16 6.56
CA GLU A 31 -33.03 17.26 5.61
C GLU A 31 -31.99 16.56 4.74
N ARG A 32 -32.32 15.34 4.35
CA ARG A 32 -31.52 14.53 3.40
C ARG A 32 -32.33 14.21 2.16
N HIS A 33 -31.67 14.04 1.05
CA HIS A 33 -32.27 13.48 -0.14
C HIS A 33 -32.75 12.04 0.12
N PRO A 34 -34.04 11.71 -0.11
CA PRO A 34 -34.65 10.48 0.42
C PRO A 34 -34.16 9.19 -0.24
N THR A 35 -33.67 9.24 -1.47
CA THR A 35 -33.44 8.04 -2.30
C THR A 35 -32.03 7.88 -2.84
N VAL A 36 -31.11 8.81 -2.55
CA VAL A 36 -29.74 8.77 -3.04
C VAL A 36 -28.98 7.57 -2.46
N SER A 37 -28.23 6.90 -3.33
CA SER A 37 -27.25 5.88 -2.99
C SER A 37 -26.09 5.89 -3.99
N VAL A 38 -24.96 5.26 -3.63
CA VAL A 38 -23.78 5.14 -4.50
C VAL A 38 -24.17 4.54 -5.86
N ASP A 39 -24.90 3.42 -5.87
CA ASP A 39 -25.25 2.71 -7.11
C ASP A 39 -26.20 3.52 -7.98
N LYS A 40 -27.20 4.23 -7.41
CA LYS A 40 -28.09 5.08 -8.17
C LYS A 40 -27.41 6.27 -8.82
N ILE A 41 -26.39 6.85 -8.17
CA ILE A 41 -25.55 7.90 -8.78
C ILE A 41 -24.75 7.31 -9.94
N LEU A 42 -24.10 6.17 -9.74
CA LEU A 42 -23.28 5.51 -10.77
C LEU A 42 -24.10 5.12 -11.99
N ASN A 43 -25.34 4.68 -11.79
CA ASN A 43 -26.27 4.30 -12.86
C ASN A 43 -27.02 5.51 -13.45
N GLN A 44 -26.82 6.73 -12.91
CA GLN A 44 -27.52 7.94 -13.33
C GLN A 44 -29.06 7.83 -13.27
N GLU A 45 -29.57 7.17 -12.21
CA GLU A 45 -31.02 6.91 -12.01
C GLU A 45 -31.77 8.07 -11.33
N LEU A 46 -31.06 9.17 -11.00
CA LEU A 46 -31.58 10.28 -10.20
C LEU A 46 -31.55 11.59 -10.98
N THR A 47 -32.44 12.51 -10.61
CA THR A 47 -32.39 13.92 -11.04
C THR A 47 -32.24 14.82 -9.84
N PHE A 48 -31.41 15.84 -9.96
CA PHE A 48 -31.11 16.77 -8.86
C PHE A 48 -31.59 18.21 -9.12
N GLU A 49 -32.41 18.43 -10.15
CA GLU A 49 -32.90 19.76 -10.53
C GLU A 49 -33.64 20.47 -9.40
N MET A 50 -34.45 19.76 -8.61
CA MET A 50 -35.17 20.30 -7.46
C MET A 50 -34.25 20.68 -6.28
N TYR A 51 -32.99 20.28 -6.35
CA TYR A 51 -31.98 20.49 -5.30
C TYR A 51 -30.83 21.38 -5.79
N SER A 52 -31.05 22.23 -6.78
CA SER A 52 -30.02 23.09 -7.41
C SER A 52 -29.23 23.97 -6.45
N ASP A 53 -29.87 24.37 -5.33
CA ASP A 53 -29.26 25.21 -4.31
C ASP A 53 -28.35 24.44 -3.34
N TYR A 54 -28.28 23.10 -3.48
CA TYR A 54 -27.55 22.23 -2.58
C TYR A 54 -26.61 21.30 -3.36
N ALA A 55 -25.42 21.08 -2.80
CA ALA A 55 -24.55 19.98 -3.22
C ALA A 55 -25.03 18.68 -2.53
N VAL A 56 -25.27 17.61 -3.31
CA VAL A 56 -25.84 16.35 -2.82
C VAL A 56 -24.79 15.25 -2.77
N CYS A 57 -24.51 14.75 -1.58
CA CYS A 57 -23.56 13.65 -1.36
C CYS A 57 -24.22 12.27 -1.49
N ALA A 58 -23.39 11.24 -1.67
CA ALA A 58 -23.84 9.87 -1.91
C ALA A 58 -24.58 9.19 -0.74
N ASN A 59 -24.55 9.76 0.46
CA ASN A 59 -25.37 9.37 1.60
C ASN A 59 -26.69 10.15 1.72
N GLY A 60 -27.02 10.97 0.72
CA GLY A 60 -28.17 11.85 0.72
C GLY A 60 -28.00 13.15 1.53
N ALA A 61 -26.87 13.38 2.20
CA ALA A 61 -26.61 14.65 2.87
C ALA A 61 -26.51 15.78 1.84
N MET A 62 -27.13 16.92 2.18
CA MET A 62 -27.16 18.11 1.34
C MET A 62 -26.41 19.26 2.03
N TYR A 63 -25.65 20.01 1.24
CA TYR A 63 -24.84 21.12 1.73
C TYR A 63 -25.17 22.40 0.95
N ARG A 64 -25.33 23.50 1.67
CA ARG A 64 -25.62 24.82 1.11
C ARG A 64 -24.55 25.28 0.13
N LYS A 65 -24.96 25.95 -0.95
CA LYS A 65 -24.06 26.53 -1.96
C LYS A 65 -23.94 28.05 -1.88
N ASP A 66 -24.78 28.72 -1.12
CA ASP A 66 -24.83 30.18 -0.97
C ASP A 66 -23.75 30.73 -0.02
N VAL A 67 -23.17 29.87 0.85
CA VAL A 67 -22.10 30.24 1.77
C VAL A 67 -21.01 29.17 1.75
N ARG A 68 -19.75 29.59 1.77
CA ARG A 68 -18.62 28.68 1.85
C ARG A 68 -18.40 28.26 3.29
N GLY A 69 -18.28 26.94 3.53
CA GLY A 69 -17.97 26.39 4.82
C GLY A 69 -16.51 26.63 5.26
N PHE A 70 -16.25 26.74 6.57
CA PHE A 70 -14.90 26.99 7.08
C PHE A 70 -13.96 25.77 6.86
N LEU A 71 -14.47 24.54 6.90
CA LEU A 71 -13.64 23.34 6.64
C LEU A 71 -13.14 23.30 5.19
N PRO A 72 -13.98 23.49 4.16
CA PRO A 72 -13.51 23.63 2.78
C PRO A 72 -12.43 24.72 2.59
N GLU A 73 -12.63 25.89 3.17
CA GLU A 73 -11.64 26.97 3.09
C GLU A 73 -10.30 26.60 3.74
N LEU A 74 -10.35 25.98 4.92
CA LEU A 74 -9.15 25.51 5.60
C LEU A 74 -8.41 24.42 4.79
N MET A 75 -9.16 23.46 4.20
CA MET A 75 -8.57 22.40 3.36
C MET A 75 -7.85 22.99 2.14
N GLU A 76 -8.45 23.97 1.50
CA GLU A 76 -7.86 24.62 0.32
C GLU A 76 -6.53 25.29 0.65
N LYS A 77 -6.47 26.10 1.71
CA LYS A 77 -5.23 26.78 2.15
C LYS A 77 -4.10 25.79 2.45
N ILE A 78 -4.41 24.69 3.17
CA ILE A 78 -3.40 23.67 3.51
C ILE A 78 -2.96 22.90 2.25
N TYR A 79 -3.87 22.65 1.31
CA TYR A 79 -3.56 21.94 0.07
C TYR A 79 -2.68 22.78 -0.87
N GLU A 80 -2.94 24.07 -1.00
CA GLU A 80 -2.10 25.00 -1.79
C GLU A 80 -0.67 25.03 -1.26
N ASP A 81 -0.51 25.19 0.06
CA ASP A 81 0.81 25.17 0.71
C ASP A 81 1.54 23.83 0.47
N ARG A 82 0.83 22.70 0.63
CA ARG A 82 1.39 21.38 0.31
C ARG A 82 1.87 21.29 -1.14
N THR A 83 1.08 21.80 -2.08
CA THR A 83 1.35 21.70 -3.52
C THR A 83 2.63 22.45 -3.90
N ILE A 84 2.88 23.60 -3.30
CA ILE A 84 4.12 24.37 -3.50
C ILE A 84 5.35 23.54 -3.11
N TYR A 85 5.34 22.95 -1.92
CA TYR A 85 6.49 22.16 -1.44
C TYR A 85 6.62 20.82 -2.16
N LYS A 86 5.51 20.19 -2.55
CA LYS A 86 5.55 18.96 -3.38
C LYS A 86 6.19 19.24 -4.74
N LYS A 87 5.85 20.32 -5.41
CA LYS A 87 6.46 20.71 -6.70
C LYS A 87 7.96 20.96 -6.55
N LYS A 88 8.39 21.73 -5.53
CA LYS A 88 9.82 21.96 -5.24
C LYS A 88 10.58 20.64 -5.01
N MET A 89 10.00 19.73 -4.23
CA MET A 89 10.58 18.40 -3.99
C MET A 89 10.76 17.60 -5.28
N LEU A 90 9.75 17.57 -6.15
CA LEU A 90 9.81 16.79 -7.40
C LEU A 90 10.87 17.35 -8.35
N VAL A 91 10.99 18.67 -8.47
CA VAL A 91 12.05 19.33 -9.25
C VAL A 91 13.44 18.96 -8.70
N ALA A 92 13.62 19.05 -7.38
CA ALA A 92 14.89 18.69 -6.75
C ALA A 92 15.22 17.19 -6.94
N LYS A 93 14.23 16.30 -6.88
CA LYS A 93 14.40 14.88 -7.16
C LYS A 93 14.85 14.63 -8.60
N GLN A 94 14.23 15.30 -9.58
CA GLN A 94 14.63 15.16 -10.98
C GLN A 94 16.07 15.65 -11.23
N GLN A 95 16.49 16.72 -10.54
CA GLN A 95 17.88 17.20 -10.61
C GLN A 95 18.83 16.20 -9.93
N TYR A 96 18.43 15.60 -8.81
CA TYR A 96 19.21 14.62 -8.07
C TYR A 96 19.45 13.32 -8.85
N GLU A 97 18.48 12.86 -9.65
CA GLU A 97 18.69 11.70 -10.53
C GLU A 97 19.79 11.97 -11.57
N LYS A 98 19.92 13.23 -12.06
CA LYS A 98 20.99 13.63 -13.01
C LYS A 98 22.33 13.89 -12.33
N LYS A 99 22.34 14.50 -11.16
CA LYS A 99 23.56 14.87 -10.42
C LYS A 99 23.30 14.78 -8.91
N LYS A 100 23.85 13.77 -8.27
CA LYS A 100 23.71 13.53 -6.83
C LYS A 100 24.58 14.51 -6.03
N THR A 101 23.96 15.47 -5.33
CA THR A 101 24.63 16.41 -4.42
C THR A 101 23.98 16.43 -3.04
N LYS A 102 24.75 16.75 -2.00
CA LYS A 102 24.25 16.85 -0.62
C LYS A 102 23.24 18.01 -0.45
N GLU A 103 23.38 19.07 -1.21
CA GLU A 103 22.47 20.23 -1.20
C GLU A 103 21.08 19.82 -1.70
N LEU A 104 21.02 19.09 -2.82
CA LEU A 104 19.76 18.56 -3.36
C LEU A 104 19.12 17.53 -2.41
N GLU A 105 19.93 16.67 -1.77
CA GLU A 105 19.43 15.70 -0.78
C GLU A 105 18.78 16.42 0.41
N LYS A 106 19.41 17.48 0.94
CA LYS A 106 18.86 18.30 2.02
C LYS A 106 17.58 19.03 1.59
N GLU A 107 17.54 19.59 0.38
CA GLU A 107 16.35 20.29 -0.14
C GLU A 107 15.19 19.31 -0.36
N ILE A 108 15.44 18.10 -0.89
CA ILE A 108 14.45 17.04 -1.02
C ILE A 108 13.88 16.66 0.36
N ALA A 109 14.76 16.43 1.34
CA ALA A 109 14.35 16.08 2.70
C ALA A 109 13.51 17.20 3.34
N ARG A 110 13.93 18.46 3.24
CA ARG A 110 13.22 19.63 3.76
C ARG A 110 11.83 19.77 3.14
N CYS A 111 11.74 19.77 1.82
CA CYS A 111 10.48 19.90 1.11
C CYS A 111 9.56 18.70 1.35
N ASN A 112 10.12 17.50 1.43
CA ASN A 112 9.36 16.29 1.76
C ASN A 112 8.77 16.35 3.17
N ASN A 113 9.51 16.79 4.16
CA ASN A 113 9.01 16.91 5.55
C ASN A 113 7.86 17.89 5.64
N ILE A 114 7.96 19.05 4.99
CA ILE A 114 6.90 20.07 4.99
C ILE A 114 5.64 19.55 4.27
N GLN A 115 5.77 19.06 3.03
CA GLN A 115 4.61 18.54 2.29
C GLN A 115 3.97 17.34 2.98
N MET A 116 4.74 16.51 3.67
CA MET A 116 4.23 15.37 4.43
C MET A 116 3.46 15.83 5.67
N ALA A 117 3.94 16.84 6.40
CA ALA A 117 3.22 17.43 7.51
C ALA A 117 1.86 17.99 7.06
N ARG A 118 1.82 18.69 5.91
CA ARG A 118 0.56 19.17 5.32
C ARG A 118 -0.37 18.03 4.87
N LYS A 119 0.18 16.95 4.30
CA LYS A 119 -0.58 15.74 3.95
C LYS A 119 -1.23 15.12 5.19
N ILE A 120 -0.50 15.05 6.31
CA ILE A 120 -1.03 14.53 7.58
C ILE A 120 -2.15 15.44 8.10
N GLN A 121 -1.98 16.76 8.05
CA GLN A 121 -3.02 17.70 8.47
C GLN A 121 -4.32 17.53 7.66
N LEU A 122 -4.21 17.46 6.31
CA LEU A 122 -5.33 17.24 5.41
C LEU A 122 -6.08 15.92 5.73
N ASN A 123 -5.36 14.82 5.90
CA ASN A 123 -5.97 13.53 6.19
C ASN A 123 -6.56 13.48 7.61
N SER A 124 -5.97 14.18 8.57
CA SER A 124 -6.44 14.25 9.95
C SER A 124 -7.77 15.00 10.07
N ALA A 125 -8.08 15.91 9.16
CA ALA A 125 -9.36 16.63 9.15
C ALA A 125 -10.54 15.64 9.03
N TYR A 126 -10.49 14.70 8.08
CA TYR A 126 -11.49 13.65 7.96
C TYR A 126 -11.56 12.78 9.23
N GLY A 127 -10.40 12.36 9.75
CA GLY A 127 -10.35 11.58 10.99
C GLY A 127 -10.95 12.31 12.20
N ALA A 128 -10.76 13.63 12.28
CA ALA A 128 -11.37 14.46 13.31
C ALA A 128 -12.89 14.54 13.14
N ILE A 129 -13.40 14.82 11.95
CA ILE A 129 -14.85 14.90 11.65
C ILE A 129 -15.56 13.60 12.02
N GLY A 130 -14.93 12.44 11.80
CA GLY A 130 -15.45 11.12 12.14
C GLY A 130 -15.26 10.71 13.61
N ASN A 131 -14.61 11.51 14.45
CA ASN A 131 -14.34 11.19 15.85
C ASN A 131 -15.40 11.81 16.76
N GLN A 132 -16.13 10.97 17.54
CA GLN A 132 -17.20 11.39 18.44
C GLN A 132 -16.77 12.43 19.51
N TYR A 133 -15.48 12.54 19.83
CA TYR A 133 -14.95 13.52 20.78
C TYR A 133 -14.53 14.85 20.14
N PHE A 134 -14.64 14.94 18.81
CA PHE A 134 -14.31 16.18 18.13
C PHE A 134 -15.46 17.18 18.23
N ARG A 135 -15.15 18.47 18.50
CA ARG A 135 -16.17 19.53 18.68
C ARG A 135 -17.17 19.63 17.52
N TYR A 136 -16.71 19.39 16.29
CA TYR A 136 -17.50 19.48 15.06
C TYR A 136 -17.87 18.11 14.51
N TYR A 137 -17.89 17.08 15.36
CA TYR A 137 -18.32 15.75 14.97
C TYR A 137 -19.73 15.73 14.43
N LYS A 138 -19.88 15.19 13.23
CA LYS A 138 -21.16 14.82 12.61
C LYS A 138 -20.95 13.55 11.80
N LEU A 139 -21.61 12.46 12.16
CA LEU A 139 -21.52 11.19 11.44
C LEU A 139 -21.90 11.36 9.95
N ALA A 140 -22.95 12.17 9.69
CA ALA A 140 -23.40 12.48 8.34
C ALA A 140 -22.28 13.06 7.45
N ASN A 141 -21.42 13.94 7.98
CA ASN A 141 -20.29 14.50 7.24
C ASN A 141 -19.23 13.44 6.93
N ALA A 142 -18.93 12.55 7.87
CA ALA A 142 -17.96 11.47 7.63
C ALA A 142 -18.46 10.46 6.59
N GLU A 143 -19.74 10.07 6.67
CA GLU A 143 -20.38 9.19 5.68
C GLU A 143 -20.45 9.85 4.29
N ALA A 144 -20.79 11.15 4.22
CA ALA A 144 -20.84 11.91 2.98
C ALA A 144 -19.49 11.84 2.23
N ILE A 145 -18.37 12.04 2.94
CA ILE A 145 -17.03 11.99 2.37
C ILE A 145 -16.69 10.58 1.86
N THR A 146 -16.93 9.54 2.67
CA THR A 146 -16.53 8.18 2.29
C THR A 146 -17.38 7.60 1.17
N LEU A 147 -18.70 7.81 1.18
CA LEU A 147 -19.60 7.29 0.15
C LEU A 147 -19.42 8.07 -1.15
N SER A 148 -19.24 9.39 -1.11
CA SER A 148 -18.89 10.17 -2.31
C SER A 148 -17.51 9.81 -2.87
N GLY A 149 -16.56 9.39 -2.02
CA GLY A 149 -15.28 8.82 -2.44
C GLY A 149 -15.43 7.50 -3.19
N GLN A 150 -16.35 6.63 -2.74
CA GLN A 150 -16.66 5.39 -3.47
C GLN A 150 -17.29 5.69 -4.86
N VAL A 151 -18.15 6.69 -4.94
CA VAL A 151 -18.68 7.14 -6.23
C VAL A 151 -17.56 7.63 -7.13
N ALA A 152 -16.70 8.53 -6.64
CA ALA A 152 -15.64 9.13 -7.44
C ALA A 152 -14.70 8.10 -8.07
N ILE A 153 -14.26 7.08 -7.30
CA ILE A 153 -13.34 6.06 -7.82
C ILE A 153 -14.04 5.07 -8.78
N ARG A 154 -15.26 4.63 -8.46
CA ARG A 154 -16.03 3.72 -9.34
C ARG A 154 -16.52 4.41 -10.61
N TRP A 155 -16.84 5.70 -10.54
CA TRP A 155 -17.20 6.50 -11.71
C TRP A 155 -16.07 6.53 -12.74
N ILE A 156 -14.86 6.87 -12.29
CA ILE A 156 -13.72 6.96 -13.21
C ILE A 156 -13.26 5.58 -13.71
N GLU A 157 -13.37 4.52 -12.89
CA GLU A 157 -13.12 3.13 -13.29
C GLU A 157 -14.01 2.75 -14.49
N ASN A 158 -15.31 2.99 -14.38
CA ASN A 158 -16.29 2.71 -15.46
C ASN A 158 -16.00 3.54 -16.71
N LYS A 159 -15.73 4.84 -16.56
CA LYS A 159 -15.42 5.74 -17.68
C LYS A 159 -14.13 5.34 -18.40
N MET A 160 -13.08 4.99 -17.66
CA MET A 160 -11.80 4.57 -18.24
C MET A 160 -11.88 3.23 -18.97
N ASN A 161 -12.62 2.25 -18.43
CA ASN A 161 -12.87 1.00 -19.12
C ASN A 161 -13.64 1.24 -20.43
N GLY A 162 -14.68 2.06 -20.42
CA GLY A 162 -15.42 2.45 -21.63
C GLY A 162 -14.52 3.14 -22.66
N TYR A 163 -13.71 4.10 -22.24
CA TYR A 163 -12.79 4.83 -23.10
C TYR A 163 -11.77 3.90 -23.80
N LEU A 164 -11.11 3.04 -23.04
CA LEU A 164 -10.09 2.13 -23.58
C LEU A 164 -10.69 1.05 -24.46
N ASN A 165 -11.89 0.52 -24.14
CA ASN A 165 -12.60 -0.41 -25.02
C ASN A 165 -12.94 0.25 -26.38
N ASN A 166 -13.40 1.50 -26.37
CA ASN A 166 -13.67 2.23 -27.62
C ASN A 166 -12.39 2.51 -28.42
N LEU A 167 -11.31 2.95 -27.75
CA LEU A 167 -10.01 3.24 -28.37
C LEU A 167 -9.38 2.00 -29.03
N LEU A 168 -9.41 0.86 -28.33
CA LEU A 168 -8.79 -0.39 -28.76
C LEU A 168 -9.74 -1.29 -29.59
N LYS A 169 -10.99 -0.84 -29.78
CA LYS A 169 -12.05 -1.59 -30.49
C LYS A 169 -12.31 -2.96 -29.89
N THR A 170 -12.28 -3.04 -28.56
CA THR A 170 -12.62 -4.22 -27.77
C THR A 170 -14.00 -4.07 -27.13
N LYS A 171 -14.54 -5.15 -26.56
CA LYS A 171 -15.83 -5.13 -25.85
C LYS A 171 -15.64 -5.78 -24.48
N GLU A 172 -16.13 -5.09 -23.44
CA GLU A 172 -16.18 -5.59 -22.06
C GLU A 172 -14.83 -6.10 -21.50
N VAL A 173 -13.71 -5.56 -22.02
CA VAL A 173 -12.38 -5.83 -21.45
C VAL A 173 -12.17 -4.91 -20.26
N ASP A 174 -11.75 -5.49 -19.13
CA ASP A 174 -11.40 -4.73 -17.95
C ASP A 174 -9.92 -4.27 -18.02
N TYR A 175 -9.73 -3.02 -18.42
CA TYR A 175 -8.41 -2.38 -18.47
C TYR A 175 -7.99 -1.79 -17.13
N VAL A 176 -8.95 -1.51 -16.23
CA VAL A 176 -8.68 -1.09 -14.85
C VAL A 176 -8.42 -2.33 -14.00
N ILE A 177 -7.20 -2.82 -14.01
CA ILE A 177 -6.81 -4.09 -13.35
C ILE A 177 -6.83 -4.04 -11.82
N ALA A 178 -6.82 -2.84 -11.25
CA ALA A 178 -6.95 -2.63 -9.81
C ALA A 178 -7.41 -1.20 -9.51
N SER A 179 -8.19 -1.05 -8.44
CA SER A 179 -8.49 0.24 -7.82
C SER A 179 -8.34 0.14 -6.29
N ASP A 180 -7.86 1.22 -5.66
CA ASP A 180 -7.71 1.26 -4.20
C ASP A 180 -7.94 2.67 -3.67
N THR A 181 -9.08 2.89 -3.06
CA THR A 181 -9.50 4.13 -2.38
C THR A 181 -9.47 5.37 -3.27
N ASP A 182 -8.30 5.78 -3.75
CA ASP A 182 -8.03 7.00 -4.50
C ASP A 182 -7.18 6.76 -5.77
N SER A 183 -6.82 5.53 -6.08
CA SER A 183 -5.99 5.19 -7.23
C SER A 183 -6.60 4.12 -8.13
N ILE A 184 -6.32 4.24 -9.44
CA ILE A 184 -6.61 3.22 -10.45
C ILE A 184 -5.33 2.80 -11.16
N TYR A 185 -5.28 1.56 -11.60
CA TYR A 185 -4.17 0.96 -12.34
C TYR A 185 -4.66 0.43 -13.67
N LEU A 186 -4.11 0.96 -14.76
CA LEU A 186 -4.51 0.64 -16.12
C LEU A 186 -3.50 -0.31 -16.77
N ASN A 187 -3.99 -1.37 -17.40
CA ASN A 187 -3.22 -2.22 -18.29
C ASN A 187 -3.09 -1.55 -19.65
N MET A 188 -1.93 -0.95 -19.93
CA MET A 188 -1.63 -0.28 -21.19
C MET A 188 -0.86 -1.18 -22.18
N GLY A 189 -0.56 -2.42 -21.82
CA GLY A 189 0.11 -3.40 -22.68
C GLY A 189 -0.52 -3.53 -24.08
N PRO A 190 -1.84 -3.76 -24.19
CA PRO A 190 -2.52 -3.86 -25.48
C PRO A 190 -2.41 -2.59 -26.34
N LEU A 191 -2.41 -1.40 -25.73
CA LEU A 191 -2.19 -0.14 -26.45
C LEU A 191 -0.75 -0.05 -26.97
N VAL A 192 0.23 -0.38 -26.14
CA VAL A 192 1.64 -0.39 -26.53
C VAL A 192 1.88 -1.38 -27.68
N GLU A 193 1.34 -2.58 -27.59
CA GLU A 193 1.45 -3.58 -28.66
C GLU A 193 0.86 -3.09 -29.98
N THR A 194 -0.29 -2.44 -29.92
CA THR A 194 -0.97 -1.90 -31.11
C THR A 194 -0.15 -0.78 -31.76
N ILE A 195 0.35 0.16 -30.99
CA ILE A 195 1.05 1.36 -31.52
C ILE A 195 2.47 1.05 -31.98
N PHE A 196 3.16 0.14 -31.28
CA PHE A 196 4.55 -0.23 -31.59
C PHE A 196 4.66 -1.47 -32.51
N LYS A 197 3.54 -1.93 -33.07
CA LYS A 197 3.56 -3.02 -34.06
C LYS A 197 4.42 -2.63 -35.26
N GLY A 198 5.51 -3.38 -35.51
CA GLY A 198 6.45 -3.11 -36.61
C GLY A 198 7.41 -1.92 -36.40
N ARG A 199 7.49 -1.38 -35.18
CA ARG A 199 8.43 -0.32 -34.81
C ARG A 199 9.44 -0.81 -33.78
N GLU A 200 10.58 -0.13 -33.65
CA GLU A 200 11.55 -0.41 -32.60
C GLU A 200 10.94 -0.12 -31.21
N LYS A 201 10.98 -1.13 -30.33
CA LYS A 201 10.43 -1.08 -28.98
C LYS A 201 11.55 -0.88 -27.95
N THR A 202 11.99 0.36 -27.76
CA THR A 202 12.86 0.66 -26.61
C THR A 202 12.00 1.06 -25.41
N THR A 203 12.43 0.70 -24.21
CA THR A 203 11.74 1.07 -22.96
C THR A 203 11.55 2.58 -22.86
N GLU A 204 12.58 3.36 -23.23
CA GLU A 204 12.52 4.83 -23.21
C GLU A 204 11.45 5.39 -24.15
N SER A 205 11.35 4.83 -25.39
CA SER A 205 10.33 5.28 -26.35
C SER A 205 8.92 4.99 -25.86
N ILE A 206 8.70 3.83 -25.25
CA ILE A 206 7.39 3.42 -24.72
C ILE A 206 7.02 4.29 -23.51
N VAL A 207 7.93 4.50 -22.56
CA VAL A 207 7.68 5.33 -21.37
C VAL A 207 7.38 6.79 -21.78
N SER A 208 8.10 7.33 -22.76
CA SER A 208 7.87 8.68 -23.29
C SER A 208 6.52 8.79 -24.02
N PHE A 209 6.15 7.77 -24.77
CA PHE A 209 4.82 7.67 -25.40
C PHE A 209 3.71 7.63 -24.35
N LEU A 210 3.80 6.74 -23.35
CA LEU A 210 2.80 6.60 -22.31
C LEU A 210 2.68 7.89 -21.46
N ASP A 211 3.79 8.54 -21.14
CA ASP A 211 3.76 9.85 -20.42
C ASP A 211 2.99 10.90 -21.22
N LYS A 212 3.23 10.98 -22.54
CA LYS A 212 2.53 11.92 -23.43
C LYS A 212 1.03 11.59 -23.50
N VAL A 213 0.66 10.32 -23.72
CA VAL A 213 -0.74 9.88 -23.79
C VAL A 213 -1.46 10.20 -22.47
N CYS A 214 -0.84 9.89 -21.34
CA CYS A 214 -1.43 10.20 -20.04
C CYS A 214 -1.70 11.69 -19.85
N LYS A 215 -0.75 12.56 -20.16
CA LYS A 215 -0.87 14.01 -19.95
C LYS A 215 -1.82 14.69 -20.95
N VAL A 216 -1.77 14.27 -22.21
CA VAL A 216 -2.49 14.99 -23.28
C VAL A 216 -3.91 14.47 -23.46
N GLU A 217 -4.13 13.17 -23.28
CA GLU A 217 -5.41 12.53 -23.56
C GLU A 217 -6.10 12.07 -22.27
N LEU A 218 -5.45 11.18 -21.49
CA LEU A 218 -6.15 10.51 -20.37
C LEU A 218 -6.46 11.47 -19.22
N GLU A 219 -5.53 12.34 -18.81
CA GLU A 219 -5.79 13.30 -17.74
C GLU A 219 -6.91 14.29 -18.11
N LYS A 220 -6.98 14.73 -19.38
CA LYS A 220 -8.07 15.60 -19.84
C LYS A 220 -9.42 14.88 -19.88
N TYR A 221 -9.42 13.64 -20.35
CA TYR A 221 -10.64 12.83 -20.33
C TYR A 221 -11.12 12.58 -18.90
N ILE A 222 -10.24 12.24 -17.98
CA ILE A 222 -10.55 12.08 -16.55
C ILE A 222 -11.14 13.37 -15.97
N GLU A 223 -10.55 14.52 -16.29
CA GLU A 223 -11.04 15.84 -15.85
C GLU A 223 -12.46 16.11 -16.35
N SER A 224 -12.73 15.83 -17.63
CA SER A 224 -14.10 15.95 -18.18
C SER A 224 -15.10 15.01 -17.52
N CYS A 225 -14.69 13.78 -17.18
CA CYS A 225 -15.54 12.83 -16.47
C CYS A 225 -15.89 13.28 -15.04
N TYR A 226 -14.93 13.91 -14.35
CA TYR A 226 -15.18 14.47 -13.01
C TYR A 226 -16.00 15.76 -13.06
N GLN A 227 -15.88 16.55 -14.12
CA GLN A 227 -16.78 17.68 -14.34
C GLN A 227 -18.22 17.21 -14.55
N GLU A 228 -18.42 16.17 -15.39
CA GLU A 228 -19.73 15.55 -15.60
C GLU A 228 -20.35 15.06 -14.28
N LEU A 229 -19.55 14.38 -13.44
CA LEU A 229 -20.01 13.95 -12.12
C LEU A 229 -20.38 15.12 -11.21
N ALA A 230 -19.54 16.16 -11.17
CA ALA A 230 -19.77 17.35 -10.33
C ALA A 230 -21.06 18.06 -10.72
N ASP A 231 -21.28 18.23 -12.03
CA ASP A 231 -22.51 18.86 -12.57
C ASP A 231 -23.73 17.99 -12.25
N TYR A 232 -23.62 16.67 -12.41
CA TYR A 232 -24.71 15.73 -12.15
C TYR A 232 -25.19 15.76 -10.70
N VAL A 233 -24.30 15.87 -9.72
CA VAL A 233 -24.65 15.86 -8.28
C VAL A 233 -24.78 17.27 -7.68
N ASN A 234 -24.88 18.31 -8.52
CA ASN A 234 -24.91 19.73 -8.12
C ASN A 234 -23.78 20.12 -7.17
N ALA A 235 -22.56 19.62 -7.37
CA ALA A 235 -21.43 19.95 -6.51
C ALA A 235 -21.28 21.47 -6.30
N TYR A 236 -20.70 21.88 -5.19
CA TYR A 236 -20.38 23.27 -4.92
C TYR A 236 -19.34 23.82 -5.92
N ASP A 237 -18.31 22.99 -6.19
CA ASP A 237 -17.26 23.27 -7.16
C ASP A 237 -16.62 21.95 -7.62
N GLN A 238 -16.04 21.89 -8.83
CA GLN A 238 -15.29 20.72 -9.27
C GLN A 238 -13.86 20.74 -8.72
N LYS A 239 -13.53 19.82 -7.83
CA LYS A 239 -12.21 19.74 -7.18
C LYS A 239 -11.48 18.41 -7.41
N MET A 240 -12.13 17.38 -7.97
CA MET A 240 -11.47 16.10 -8.22
C MET A 240 -10.42 16.26 -9.31
N GLN A 241 -9.17 15.96 -8.96
CA GLN A 241 -8.04 15.95 -9.88
C GLN A 241 -7.30 14.63 -9.74
N MET A 242 -7.29 13.86 -10.81
CA MET A 242 -6.53 12.61 -10.88
C MET A 242 -5.34 12.81 -11.81
N LYS A 243 -4.16 12.49 -11.34
CA LYS A 243 -2.90 12.66 -12.07
C LYS A 243 -2.18 11.34 -12.21
N ARG A 244 -1.43 11.19 -13.30
CA ARG A 244 -0.57 10.04 -13.51
C ARG A 244 0.50 9.97 -12.40
N GLU A 245 0.51 8.88 -11.65
CA GLU A 245 1.49 8.64 -10.59
C GLU A 245 2.69 7.86 -11.11
N ASN A 246 2.47 6.64 -11.64
CA ASN A 246 3.57 5.79 -12.10
C ASN A 246 3.38 5.32 -13.52
N ILE A 247 4.51 5.08 -14.22
CA ILE A 247 4.61 4.26 -15.42
C ILE A 247 5.53 3.10 -15.08
N ALA A 248 5.00 1.89 -15.11
CA ALA A 248 5.71 0.67 -14.80
C ALA A 248 5.76 -0.25 -16.02
N GLU A 249 6.92 -0.84 -16.28
CA GLU A 249 7.10 -1.84 -17.35
C GLU A 249 6.33 -3.13 -17.03
N ARG A 250 6.35 -3.53 -15.74
CA ARG A 250 5.66 -4.73 -15.25
C ARG A 250 4.96 -4.48 -13.92
N GLY A 251 3.83 -5.17 -13.74
CA GLY A 251 3.10 -5.18 -12.48
C GLY A 251 2.58 -6.57 -12.12
N ILE A 252 2.70 -6.95 -10.85
CA ILE A 252 2.19 -8.21 -10.30
C ILE A 252 1.27 -7.89 -9.13
N TRP A 253 0.03 -8.39 -9.17
CA TRP A 253 -0.93 -8.32 -8.06
C TRP A 253 -1.15 -9.71 -7.49
N THR A 254 -0.90 -9.89 -6.19
CA THR A 254 -1.13 -11.16 -5.49
C THR A 254 -2.44 -11.17 -4.73
N ALA A 255 -2.92 -10.01 -4.33
CA ALA A 255 -4.20 -9.78 -3.66
C ALA A 255 -4.51 -8.28 -3.60
N LYS A 256 -5.71 -7.93 -3.09
CA LYS A 256 -6.06 -6.54 -2.78
C LYS A 256 -4.99 -5.91 -1.86
N LYS A 257 -4.49 -4.74 -2.24
CA LYS A 257 -3.42 -3.99 -1.54
C LYS A 257 -2.07 -4.72 -1.45
N ARG A 258 -1.83 -5.73 -2.27
CA ARG A 258 -0.57 -6.48 -2.34
C ARG A 258 -0.09 -6.57 -3.78
N TYR A 259 0.84 -5.70 -4.15
CA TYR A 259 1.36 -5.63 -5.52
C TYR A 259 2.81 -5.14 -5.59
N ILE A 260 3.41 -5.37 -6.74
CA ILE A 260 4.77 -4.98 -7.07
C ILE A 260 4.75 -4.35 -8.46
N LEU A 261 5.39 -3.17 -8.60
CA LEU A 261 5.56 -2.48 -9.87
C LEU A 261 7.04 -2.24 -10.14
N ASN A 262 7.47 -2.44 -11.39
CA ASN A 262 8.80 -2.07 -11.88
C ASN A 262 8.71 -0.70 -12.55
N VAL A 263 8.93 0.37 -11.78
CA VAL A 263 8.59 1.76 -12.13
C VAL A 263 9.74 2.46 -12.83
N TRP A 264 9.50 2.99 -14.03
CA TRP A 264 10.43 3.82 -14.80
C TRP A 264 10.20 5.33 -14.61
N ASP A 265 8.97 5.73 -14.32
CA ASP A 265 8.62 7.14 -14.06
C ASP A 265 7.63 7.24 -12.90
N SER A 266 7.90 8.11 -11.96
CA SER A 266 7.01 8.38 -10.83
C SER A 266 6.77 9.88 -10.70
N GLU A 267 5.53 10.31 -10.88
CA GLU A 267 5.10 11.71 -10.81
C GLU A 267 5.96 12.67 -11.69
N GLY A 268 6.43 12.18 -12.87
CA GLY A 268 7.30 12.92 -13.78
C GLY A 268 8.79 12.84 -13.47
N VAL A 269 9.20 12.14 -12.43
CA VAL A 269 10.61 11.83 -12.18
C VAL A 269 10.98 10.55 -12.94
N ARG A 270 11.76 10.73 -14.01
CA ARG A 270 12.25 9.64 -14.85
C ARG A 270 13.50 9.02 -14.22
N TYR A 271 13.52 7.69 -14.09
CA TYR A 271 14.66 6.94 -13.55
C TYR A 271 15.57 6.41 -14.65
N GLU A 272 16.88 6.30 -14.39
CA GLU A 272 17.85 5.66 -15.28
C GLU A 272 17.71 4.13 -15.24
N GLU A 273 17.38 3.59 -14.05
CA GLU A 273 17.05 2.18 -13.84
C GLU A 273 15.70 2.08 -13.13
N PRO A 274 14.89 1.06 -13.42
CA PRO A 274 13.57 0.93 -12.83
C PRO A 274 13.65 0.73 -11.31
N LYS A 275 12.74 1.37 -10.59
CA LYS A 275 12.63 1.24 -9.14
C LYS A 275 11.42 0.39 -8.77
N LEU A 276 11.61 -0.58 -7.86
CA LEU A 276 10.51 -1.38 -7.36
C LEU A 276 9.63 -0.58 -6.40
N LYS A 277 8.35 -0.43 -6.75
CA LYS A 277 7.28 0.00 -5.83
C LYS A 277 6.60 -1.25 -5.29
N ILE A 278 6.73 -1.49 -3.99
CA ILE A 278 6.21 -2.69 -3.32
C ILE A 278 5.16 -2.27 -2.30
N MET A 279 3.97 -2.86 -2.36
CA MET A 279 2.88 -2.58 -1.44
C MET A 279 2.34 -3.84 -0.78
N GLY A 280 2.17 -3.78 0.55
CA GLY A 280 1.53 -4.84 1.34
C GLY A 280 2.29 -6.16 1.45
N ILE A 281 3.47 -6.29 0.85
CA ILE A 281 4.30 -7.50 0.83
C ILE A 281 5.30 -7.50 1.98
N GLU A 282 5.73 -8.67 2.41
CA GLU A 282 6.62 -8.89 3.54
C GLU A 282 8.00 -8.21 3.38
N ALA A 283 8.41 -7.94 2.16
CA ALA A 283 9.64 -7.21 1.83
C ALA A 283 9.74 -5.81 2.45
N ILE A 284 8.61 -5.18 2.81
CA ILE A 284 8.56 -3.83 3.40
C ILE A 284 8.02 -3.82 4.84
N LYS A 285 7.47 -4.93 5.33
CA LYS A 285 6.87 -5.00 6.67
C LYS A 285 7.95 -5.06 7.75
N SER A 286 7.83 -4.21 8.76
CA SER A 286 8.73 -4.21 9.93
C SER A 286 8.66 -5.51 10.74
N SER A 287 7.61 -6.30 10.57
CA SER A 287 7.42 -7.60 11.20
C SER A 287 8.22 -8.74 10.54
N THR A 288 8.87 -8.49 9.41
CA THR A 288 9.77 -9.43 8.73
C THR A 288 11.22 -9.10 9.13
N PRO A 289 12.08 -10.09 9.42
CA PRO A 289 13.48 -9.85 9.75
C PRO A 289 14.20 -9.07 8.66
N ALA A 290 15.13 -8.17 9.06
CA ALA A 290 15.79 -7.26 8.12
C ALA A 290 16.56 -7.97 6.98
N PRO A 291 17.34 -9.05 7.23
CA PRO A 291 17.98 -9.81 6.15
C PRO A 291 16.96 -10.39 5.17
N CYS A 292 15.86 -10.97 5.68
CA CYS A 292 14.81 -11.54 4.83
C CYS A 292 14.13 -10.48 3.97
N ARG A 293 13.89 -9.26 4.49
CA ARG A 293 13.36 -8.16 3.68
C ARG A 293 14.26 -7.81 2.50
N LYS A 294 15.58 -7.82 2.71
CA LYS A 294 16.56 -7.60 1.63
C LYS A 294 16.52 -8.74 0.62
N MET A 295 16.60 -10.00 1.08
CA MET A 295 16.53 -11.18 0.22
C MET A 295 15.24 -11.21 -0.61
N ILE A 296 14.07 -10.90 -0.01
CA ILE A 296 12.79 -10.83 -0.75
C ILE A 296 12.86 -9.73 -1.82
N LYS A 297 13.37 -8.53 -1.51
CA LYS A 297 13.49 -7.44 -2.50
C LYS A 297 14.39 -7.84 -3.67
N ASP A 298 15.50 -8.51 -3.40
CA ASP A 298 16.43 -8.95 -4.44
C ASP A 298 15.82 -10.07 -5.30
N ALA A 299 15.06 -11.00 -4.68
CA ALA A 299 14.26 -11.99 -5.42
C ALA A 299 13.20 -11.33 -6.32
N LEU A 300 12.49 -10.30 -5.82
CA LEU A 300 11.51 -9.56 -6.61
C LEU A 300 12.13 -8.84 -7.81
N LYS A 301 13.34 -8.31 -7.68
CA LYS A 301 14.07 -7.73 -8.82
C LYS A 301 14.36 -8.79 -9.88
N LEU A 302 14.79 -9.98 -9.47
CA LEU A 302 15.02 -11.10 -10.39
C LEU A 302 13.73 -11.55 -11.06
N MET A 303 12.61 -11.62 -10.32
CA MET A 303 11.30 -11.97 -10.90
C MET A 303 10.84 -10.98 -11.98
N MET A 304 11.16 -9.69 -11.81
CA MET A 304 10.77 -8.67 -12.78
C MET A 304 11.59 -8.69 -14.06
N ASN A 305 12.86 -9.12 -14.00
CA ASN A 305 13.80 -8.95 -15.11
C ASN A 305 14.49 -10.26 -15.56
N GLY A 306 14.33 -11.34 -14.78
CA GLY A 306 15.04 -12.60 -14.99
C GLY A 306 14.13 -13.77 -15.33
N THR A 307 14.68 -14.98 -15.19
CA THR A 307 14.01 -16.26 -15.44
C THR A 307 13.71 -16.99 -14.14
N GLU A 308 12.81 -17.97 -14.22
CA GLU A 308 12.47 -18.85 -13.11
C GLU A 308 13.71 -19.55 -12.51
N GLU A 309 14.60 -20.06 -13.36
CA GLU A 309 15.83 -20.75 -12.96
C GLU A 309 16.77 -19.83 -12.16
N GLN A 310 16.89 -18.56 -12.55
CA GLN A 310 17.69 -17.58 -11.83
C GLN A 310 17.13 -17.30 -10.44
N VAL A 311 15.80 -17.25 -10.30
CA VAL A 311 15.14 -17.05 -9.00
C VAL A 311 15.32 -18.29 -8.11
N ILE A 312 15.18 -19.52 -8.65
CA ILE A 312 15.40 -20.75 -7.89
C ILE A 312 16.85 -20.81 -7.38
N SER A 313 17.83 -20.54 -8.27
CA SER A 313 19.25 -20.51 -7.89
C SER A 313 19.54 -19.47 -6.79
N PHE A 314 18.88 -18.31 -6.87
CA PHE A 314 19.00 -17.27 -5.85
C PHE A 314 18.38 -17.69 -4.51
N ILE A 315 17.26 -18.41 -4.52
CA ILE A 315 16.62 -18.96 -3.31
C ILE A 315 17.56 -19.94 -2.61
N ASP A 316 18.20 -20.84 -3.36
CA ASP A 316 19.15 -21.83 -2.82
C ASP A 316 20.35 -21.11 -2.16
N LYS A 317 20.89 -20.08 -2.81
CA LYS A 317 21.95 -19.26 -2.23
C LYS A 317 21.52 -18.56 -0.93
N CYS A 318 20.32 -17.96 -0.92
CA CYS A 318 19.76 -17.32 0.27
C CYS A 318 19.59 -18.30 1.43
N ARG A 319 19.21 -19.57 1.15
CA ARG A 319 19.08 -20.62 2.16
C ARG A 319 20.40 -20.89 2.88
N GLU A 320 21.50 -20.98 2.15
CA GLU A 320 22.82 -21.21 2.76
C GLU A 320 23.31 -19.97 3.53
N GLU A 321 23.14 -18.78 2.98
CA GLU A 321 23.46 -17.53 3.70
C GLU A 321 22.67 -17.42 5.00
N PHE A 322 21.39 -17.74 4.99
CA PHE A 322 20.50 -17.64 6.14
C PHE A 322 20.95 -18.51 7.33
N LYS A 323 21.46 -19.73 7.07
CA LYS A 323 21.95 -20.64 8.10
C LYS A 323 23.14 -20.08 8.87
N SER A 324 23.89 -19.15 8.28
CA SER A 324 25.04 -18.51 8.91
C SER A 324 24.68 -17.29 9.76
N LEU A 325 23.44 -16.80 9.68
CA LEU A 325 23.02 -15.60 10.40
C LEU A 325 22.74 -15.87 11.88
N PRO A 326 23.08 -14.93 12.77
CA PRO A 326 22.80 -15.06 14.20
C PRO A 326 21.28 -15.00 14.47
N PRO A 327 20.81 -15.65 15.56
CA PRO A 327 19.39 -15.71 15.93
C PRO A 327 18.70 -14.34 15.99
N GLU A 328 19.40 -13.32 16.46
CA GLU A 328 18.91 -11.96 16.62
C GLU A 328 18.53 -11.30 15.29
N GLN A 329 19.17 -11.73 14.19
CA GLN A 329 18.90 -11.18 12.85
C GLN A 329 17.76 -11.90 12.11
N ILE A 330 17.52 -13.17 12.43
CA ILE A 330 16.51 -13.99 11.76
C ILE A 330 15.19 -14.10 12.53
N ALA A 331 15.18 -13.77 13.82
CA ALA A 331 13.98 -13.81 14.65
C ALA A 331 12.94 -12.78 14.22
N PHE A 332 11.65 -13.13 14.31
CA PHE A 332 10.53 -12.28 13.94
C PHE A 332 10.28 -11.18 14.97
N PRO A 333 10.37 -9.89 14.59
CA PRO A 333 9.97 -8.81 15.50
C PRO A 333 8.46 -8.72 15.63
N ARG A 334 7.96 -8.69 16.87
CA ARG A 334 6.54 -8.55 17.23
C ARG A 334 6.38 -7.78 18.53
N THR A 335 5.15 -7.40 18.86
CA THR A 335 4.78 -6.84 20.16
C THR A 335 4.15 -7.93 21.02
N ALA A 336 4.59 -8.07 22.27
CA ALA A 336 4.02 -8.99 23.24
C ALA A 336 2.90 -8.29 24.01
N SER A 337 1.66 -8.35 23.48
CA SER A 337 0.48 -7.72 24.09
C SER A 337 -0.30 -8.75 24.91
N ASP A 338 -1.01 -8.23 25.93
CA ASP A 338 -1.93 -9.03 26.78
C ASP A 338 -1.25 -10.19 27.53
N ILE A 339 0.02 -10.07 27.89
CA ILE A 339 0.81 -11.11 28.57
C ILE A 339 0.07 -11.62 29.82
N ARG A 340 -0.54 -10.72 30.61
CA ARG A 340 -1.27 -11.10 31.83
C ARG A 340 -2.49 -11.97 31.54
N LYS A 341 -3.20 -11.68 30.44
CA LYS A 341 -4.37 -12.45 30.00
C LYS A 341 -4.02 -13.90 29.67
N TYR A 342 -2.85 -14.12 29.11
CA TYR A 342 -2.39 -15.45 28.66
C TYR A 342 -1.51 -16.17 29.66
N HIS A 343 -1.17 -15.56 30.79
CA HIS A 343 -0.43 -16.23 31.86
C HIS A 343 -1.31 -17.27 32.54
N SER A 344 -0.76 -18.47 32.79
CA SER A 344 -1.40 -19.55 33.55
C SER A 344 -0.51 -19.98 34.70
N SER A 345 -1.09 -20.08 35.90
CA SER A 345 -0.37 -20.55 37.08
C SER A 345 -0.03 -22.03 37.04
N SER A 346 -0.79 -22.85 36.29
CA SER A 346 -0.59 -24.27 36.16
C SER A 346 0.33 -24.66 35.00
N ASN A 347 0.32 -23.92 33.88
CA ASN A 347 0.97 -24.30 32.63
C ASN A 347 1.72 -23.17 31.92
N ILE A 348 2.41 -22.29 32.63
CA ILE A 348 3.14 -21.12 32.11
C ILE A 348 2.27 -20.22 31.23
N TYR A 349 1.52 -20.75 30.28
CA TYR A 349 0.64 -20.04 29.36
C TYR A 349 -0.70 -20.78 29.13
N ALA A 350 -1.73 -20.02 28.75
CA ALA A 350 -3.08 -20.54 28.46
C ALA A 350 -3.18 -21.10 27.01
N SER A 351 -4.24 -21.89 26.76
CA SER A 351 -4.55 -22.35 25.39
C SER A 351 -4.78 -21.16 24.44
N LYS A 352 -4.44 -21.32 23.14
CA LYS A 352 -4.57 -20.31 22.09
C LYS A 352 -3.75 -19.03 22.31
N THR A 353 -2.71 -19.08 23.14
CA THR A 353 -1.77 -17.96 23.31
C THR A 353 -1.04 -17.67 21.98
N PRO A 354 -1.01 -16.39 21.52
CA PRO A 354 -0.23 -15.99 20.34
C PRO A 354 1.25 -16.39 20.50
N ILE A 355 1.88 -16.82 19.40
CA ILE A 355 3.23 -17.43 19.42
C ILE A 355 4.28 -16.54 20.10
N GLN A 356 4.32 -15.23 19.82
CA GLN A 356 5.25 -14.30 20.44
C GLN A 356 5.01 -14.09 21.94
N VAL A 357 3.74 -14.15 22.36
CA VAL A 357 3.37 -14.04 23.78
C VAL A 357 3.72 -15.34 24.52
N ARG A 358 3.49 -16.47 23.89
CA ARG A 358 3.92 -17.79 24.41
C ARG A 358 5.43 -17.82 24.61
N GLY A 359 6.19 -17.43 23.58
CA GLY A 359 7.64 -17.32 23.69
C GLY A 359 8.10 -16.35 24.79
N ALA A 360 7.39 -15.23 25.00
CA ALA A 360 7.67 -14.28 26.06
C ALA A 360 7.41 -14.82 27.48
N LEU A 361 6.31 -15.56 27.67
CA LEU A 361 5.98 -16.22 28.94
C LEU A 361 7.00 -17.30 29.27
N LEU A 362 7.39 -18.11 28.28
CA LEU A 362 8.45 -19.12 28.43
C LEU A 362 9.79 -18.46 28.79
N PHE A 363 10.18 -17.41 28.10
CA PHE A 363 11.38 -16.64 28.42
C PHE A 363 11.36 -16.16 29.85
N ASN A 364 10.30 -15.48 30.27
CA ASN A 364 10.18 -14.97 31.63
C ASN A 364 10.25 -16.07 32.70
N HIS A 365 9.64 -17.23 32.43
CA HIS A 365 9.68 -18.38 33.30
C HIS A 365 11.11 -18.91 33.50
N TYR A 366 11.80 -19.25 32.40
CA TYR A 366 13.13 -19.85 32.45
C TYR A 366 14.24 -18.88 32.89
N ILE A 367 14.10 -17.58 32.60
CA ILE A 367 15.02 -16.53 33.12
C ILE A 367 14.93 -16.43 34.64
N LYS A 368 13.71 -16.54 35.22
CA LYS A 368 13.51 -16.56 36.67
C LYS A 368 14.03 -17.87 37.29
N GLU A 369 13.69 -19.00 36.72
CA GLU A 369 14.09 -20.33 37.21
C GLU A 369 15.60 -20.45 37.28
N LYS A 370 16.31 -20.02 36.23
CA LYS A 370 17.78 -20.04 36.15
C LYS A 370 18.46 -18.85 36.83
N LYS A 371 17.71 -17.97 37.51
CA LYS A 371 18.23 -16.78 38.23
C LYS A 371 19.05 -15.83 37.36
N LEU A 372 18.63 -15.65 36.09
CA LEU A 372 19.31 -14.82 35.10
C LEU A 372 18.73 -13.39 34.99
N THR A 373 17.90 -12.96 35.94
CA THR A 373 17.22 -11.65 35.94
C THR A 373 18.16 -10.45 36.09
N ASN A 374 19.40 -10.67 36.52
CA ASN A 374 20.48 -9.68 36.55
C ASN A 374 21.07 -9.43 35.16
N LYS A 375 20.97 -10.37 34.25
CA LYS A 375 21.47 -10.29 32.86
C LYS A 375 20.38 -9.95 31.86
N TYR A 376 19.21 -10.51 32.02
CA TYR A 376 18.10 -10.36 31.08
C TYR A 376 16.88 -9.74 31.77
N SER A 377 16.41 -8.62 31.24
CA SER A 377 15.15 -8.00 31.69
C SER A 377 13.97 -8.88 31.33
N LEU A 378 13.00 -9.00 32.22
CA LEU A 378 11.75 -9.71 31.94
C LEU A 378 10.93 -8.94 30.92
N ILE A 379 10.28 -9.65 30.02
CA ILE A 379 9.40 -9.08 29.00
C ILE A 379 8.09 -8.64 29.65
N ASN A 380 7.74 -7.36 29.46
CA ASN A 380 6.52 -6.76 29.98
C ASN A 380 5.46 -6.61 28.89
N ASN A 381 4.23 -6.32 29.32
CA ASN A 381 3.11 -6.11 28.41
C ASN A 381 3.35 -4.93 27.46
N GLY A 382 3.13 -5.15 26.15
CA GLY A 382 3.31 -4.12 25.12
C GLY A 382 4.75 -3.95 24.63
N GLU A 383 5.73 -4.68 25.20
CA GLU A 383 7.11 -4.60 24.73
C GLU A 383 7.33 -5.25 23.36
N LYS A 384 8.26 -4.69 22.61
CA LYS A 384 8.73 -5.27 21.35
C LYS A 384 9.67 -6.42 21.65
N VAL A 385 9.37 -7.57 21.11
CA VAL A 385 10.17 -8.80 21.23
C VAL A 385 10.50 -9.36 19.86
N LYS A 386 11.47 -10.25 19.84
CA LYS A 386 11.78 -11.11 18.70
C LYS A 386 11.48 -12.55 19.11
N TYR A 387 10.81 -13.32 18.25
CA TYR A 387 10.62 -14.75 18.50
C TYR A 387 11.26 -15.61 17.43
N ILE A 388 11.73 -16.78 17.81
CA ILE A 388 12.38 -17.74 16.94
C ILE A 388 11.81 -19.14 17.17
N PHE A 389 11.72 -19.92 16.10
CA PHE A 389 11.27 -21.30 16.16
C PHE A 389 12.38 -22.22 16.68
N LEU A 390 11.97 -23.23 17.43
CA LEU A 390 12.84 -24.28 17.99
C LEU A 390 12.39 -25.66 17.51
N LYS A 391 13.34 -26.52 17.21
CA LYS A 391 13.11 -27.96 16.95
C LYS A 391 12.69 -28.68 18.22
N LYS A 392 11.82 -29.67 18.08
CA LYS A 392 11.46 -30.61 19.14
C LYS A 392 12.04 -32.01 18.80
N PRO A 393 12.44 -32.80 19.82
CA PRO A 393 12.48 -32.52 21.26
C PRO A 393 13.63 -31.55 21.63
N ASN A 394 13.41 -30.70 22.64
CA ASN A 394 14.42 -29.81 23.20
C ASN A 394 14.26 -29.69 24.74
N ILE A 395 15.14 -28.97 25.40
CA ILE A 395 15.23 -28.87 26.87
C ILE A 395 13.92 -28.36 27.49
N ILE A 396 13.24 -27.43 26.83
CA ILE A 396 12.01 -26.82 27.35
C ILE A 396 10.72 -27.45 26.76
N GLN A 397 10.86 -28.46 25.91
CA GLN A 397 9.76 -29.16 25.19
C GLN A 397 8.82 -28.23 24.41
N GLU A 398 9.30 -27.05 24.01
CA GLU A 398 8.54 -26.00 23.31
C GLU A 398 9.16 -25.67 21.95
N ASN A 399 8.33 -25.20 21.01
CA ASN A 399 8.76 -24.91 19.64
C ASN A 399 9.04 -23.41 19.38
N VAL A 400 9.08 -22.58 20.43
CA VAL A 400 9.32 -21.14 20.32
C VAL A 400 9.94 -20.58 21.58
N ILE A 401 10.78 -19.57 21.42
CA ILE A 401 11.25 -18.68 22.48
C ILE A 401 11.25 -17.24 21.99
N SER A 402 10.90 -16.28 22.85
CA SER A 402 11.04 -14.85 22.56
C SER A 402 12.14 -14.22 23.42
N PHE A 403 12.68 -13.11 22.95
CA PHE A 403 13.69 -12.32 23.65
C PHE A 403 13.62 -10.86 23.21
N ILE A 404 14.24 -9.93 23.96
CA ILE A 404 14.18 -8.49 23.65
C ILE A 404 15.27 -8.12 22.64
N GLN A 405 16.51 -8.25 23.00
CA GLN A 405 17.67 -7.90 22.16
C GLN A 405 18.53 -9.11 21.83
N ASP A 406 19.11 -9.74 22.85
CA ASP A 406 20.05 -10.84 22.70
C ASP A 406 19.36 -12.18 22.95
N PHE A 407 19.72 -13.17 22.16
CA PHE A 407 19.26 -14.53 22.35
C PHE A 407 19.85 -15.11 23.64
N PRO A 408 19.01 -15.71 24.51
CA PRO A 408 19.46 -16.21 25.83
C PRO A 408 20.27 -17.51 25.73
N LYS A 409 21.55 -17.42 25.40
CA LYS A 409 22.44 -18.58 25.20
C LYS A 409 22.55 -19.48 26.43
N GLU A 410 22.43 -18.90 27.64
CA GLU A 410 22.47 -19.62 28.91
C GLU A 410 21.31 -20.60 29.09
N LEU A 411 20.26 -20.45 28.29
CA LEU A 411 19.17 -21.45 28.26
C LEU A 411 19.58 -22.72 27.49
N GLY A 412 20.70 -22.70 26.72
CA GLY A 412 21.19 -23.83 25.93
C GLY A 412 20.26 -24.22 24.77
N LEU A 413 19.51 -23.23 24.24
CA LEU A 413 18.53 -23.42 23.18
C LEU A 413 19.09 -23.14 21.77
N ASP A 414 20.29 -22.59 21.67
CA ASP A 414 20.97 -22.21 20.41
C ASP A 414 21.06 -23.39 19.41
N LYS A 415 21.41 -24.57 19.88
CA LYS A 415 21.50 -25.80 19.07
C LYS A 415 20.14 -26.37 18.59
N TYR A 416 19.05 -25.89 19.15
CA TYR A 416 17.70 -26.30 18.78
C TYR A 416 16.99 -25.31 17.88
N ILE A 417 17.64 -24.23 17.45
CA ILE A 417 17.03 -23.28 16.50
C ILE A 417 16.68 -23.99 15.23
N ASP A 418 15.41 -23.82 14.80
CA ASP A 418 14.91 -24.39 13.56
C ASP A 418 15.10 -23.41 12.40
N TYR A 419 16.31 -23.38 11.86
CA TYR A 419 16.68 -22.49 10.75
C TYR A 419 15.85 -22.78 9.48
N GLU A 420 15.48 -24.03 9.21
CA GLU A 420 14.68 -24.37 8.03
C GLU A 420 13.27 -23.84 8.15
N LEU A 421 12.59 -24.08 9.26
CA LEU A 421 11.25 -23.54 9.51
C LEU A 421 11.28 -22.01 9.58
N GLN A 422 12.33 -21.44 10.17
CA GLN A 422 12.51 -19.99 10.25
C GLN A 422 12.66 -19.37 8.85
N PHE A 423 13.45 -19.98 7.97
CA PHE A 423 13.64 -19.57 6.58
C PHE A 423 12.35 -19.74 5.78
N GLU A 424 11.69 -20.88 5.91
CA GLU A 424 10.40 -21.12 5.26
C GLU A 424 9.40 -20.01 5.60
N LYS A 425 9.19 -19.73 6.88
CA LYS A 425 8.20 -18.74 7.33
C LYS A 425 8.57 -17.29 7.04
N SER A 426 9.86 -16.94 7.02
CA SER A 426 10.31 -15.56 6.84
C SER A 426 10.62 -15.17 5.39
N PHE A 427 10.90 -16.14 4.53
CA PHE A 427 11.33 -15.92 3.16
C PHE A 427 10.53 -16.72 2.12
N ILE A 428 10.41 -18.05 2.28
CA ILE A 428 9.77 -18.91 1.28
C ILE A 428 8.26 -18.66 1.19
N ASP A 429 7.52 -18.72 2.31
CA ASP A 429 6.07 -18.51 2.32
C ASP A 429 5.68 -17.15 1.67
N PRO A 430 6.31 -16.00 2.01
CA PRO A 430 6.07 -14.75 1.32
C PRO A 430 6.30 -14.79 -0.19
N LEU A 431 7.37 -15.46 -0.64
CA LEU A 431 7.71 -15.55 -2.06
C LEU A 431 6.80 -16.50 -2.82
N LYS A 432 6.44 -17.63 -2.23
CA LYS A 432 5.58 -18.65 -2.85
C LYS A 432 4.28 -18.05 -3.36
N SER A 433 3.63 -17.20 -2.56
CA SER A 433 2.39 -16.52 -2.97
C SER A 433 2.54 -15.63 -4.20
N ILE A 434 3.74 -15.12 -4.46
CA ILE A 434 4.05 -14.26 -5.61
C ILE A 434 4.40 -15.12 -6.82
N LEU A 435 5.24 -16.13 -6.63
CA LEU A 435 5.65 -17.07 -7.69
C LEU A 435 4.45 -17.82 -8.26
N ASP A 436 3.56 -18.32 -7.38
CA ASP A 436 2.31 -18.99 -7.78
C ASP A 436 1.44 -18.07 -8.69
N THR A 437 1.41 -16.77 -8.40
CA THR A 437 0.64 -15.79 -9.21
C THR A 437 1.19 -15.64 -10.63
N ILE A 438 2.49 -15.83 -10.83
CA ILE A 438 3.13 -15.75 -12.16
C ILE A 438 3.36 -17.14 -12.79
N GLY A 439 2.89 -18.21 -12.14
CA GLY A 439 2.99 -19.59 -12.64
C GLY A 439 4.38 -20.20 -12.48
N TRP A 440 5.22 -19.65 -11.60
CA TRP A 440 6.56 -20.18 -11.30
C TRP A 440 6.53 -21.07 -10.07
N ASN A 441 7.33 -22.14 -10.08
CA ASN A 441 7.33 -23.14 -9.00
C ASN A 441 8.68 -23.16 -8.26
N ILE A 442 8.64 -23.06 -6.92
CA ILE A 442 9.85 -23.15 -6.09
C ILE A 442 10.39 -24.58 -6.04
N GLU A 443 9.50 -25.59 -6.09
CA GLU A 443 9.88 -26.98 -6.07
C GLU A 443 10.33 -27.38 -7.48
N LYS A 444 11.61 -27.80 -7.62
CA LYS A 444 12.06 -28.46 -8.84
C LYS A 444 11.12 -29.63 -9.10
N THR A 445 10.23 -29.48 -10.06
CA THR A 445 9.55 -30.64 -10.64
C THR A 445 10.66 -31.54 -11.16
N ILE A 446 10.83 -32.70 -10.53
CA ILE A 446 11.67 -33.77 -11.07
C ILE A 446 10.96 -34.20 -12.35
N ASN A 447 11.29 -33.55 -13.46
CA ASN A 447 10.82 -34.00 -14.77
C ASN A 447 11.42 -35.39 -14.99
N LEU A 448 10.56 -36.34 -15.35
CA LEU A 448 10.96 -37.67 -15.75
C LEU A 448 12.08 -37.68 -16.82
N GLU A 449 12.23 -36.60 -17.59
CA GLU A 449 13.32 -36.38 -18.53
C GLU A 449 14.72 -36.33 -17.89
N MET A 450 14.84 -35.94 -16.61
CA MET A 450 16.13 -35.98 -15.88
C MET A 450 16.54 -37.40 -15.47
N PHE A 451 15.64 -38.39 -15.57
CA PHE A 451 15.97 -39.79 -15.34
C PHE A 451 16.45 -40.52 -16.60
N PHE A 452 16.35 -39.89 -17.76
CA PHE A 452 16.71 -40.47 -19.06
C PHE A 452 17.87 -39.75 -19.77
N SER A 453 18.51 -38.77 -19.12
CA SER A 453 19.72 -38.10 -19.59
C SER A 453 20.98 -38.60 -18.77
#